data_523a6658f8148fccf00f6fc9f355d5df
#
_entry.id   523a6658f8148fccf00f6fc9f355d5df
#
_cell.length_a   1.000
_cell.length_b   1.000
_cell.length_c   1.000
_cell.angle_alpha   90.00
_cell.angle_beta   90.00
_cell.angle_gamma   90.00
#
_symmetry.space_group_name_H-M   'P 1'
#
loop_
_entity.id
_entity.type
_entity.pdbx_description
1 polymer ?
#
loop_
_entity_poly.entity_id
_entity_poly.type
_entity_poly.pdbx_seq_one_letter_code
_entity_poly.pdbx_strand_id
1 'polypeptide(L)'
;MQGKPLNTRNYSQKELVAILEMAYEWLNFEFYDKALNREKIAPRLTKLLLMRSKYAVPSPLSKPNKPKASPEQGHGSSRLTVKRVQNNNQQNTTNLAYRLAYHDLLDRPAGFIPGAQISFFDLAANLSDSGNSQIEHFYLLDAMSLAPDNRVFDSWSWNIKMGFDRQPSPNKRSGRFFTKGGYGKSYGNPNSAHGYILGQFE
;
A
#
# COMPACT_ATOMS: atom_id res chain seq x y z
N MET A 1 28.88 -14.58 0.13
CA MET A 1 29.15 -14.76 1.57
C MET A 1 29.23 -16.26 1.88
N GLN A 2 30.37 -16.74 2.33
CA GLN A 2 30.48 -18.09 2.90
C GLN A 2 29.94 -18.00 4.32
N GLY A 3 28.70 -18.50 4.54
CA GLY A 3 28.09 -18.54 5.87
C GLY A 3 28.90 -19.43 6.81
N LYS A 4 29.19 -18.97 8.03
CA LYS A 4 29.75 -19.77 9.08
C LYS A 4 28.83 -21.00 9.30
N PRO A 5 29.42 -22.22 9.52
CA PRO A 5 28.60 -23.38 9.82
C PRO A 5 27.75 -23.15 11.08
N LEU A 6 26.47 -23.49 10.99
CA LEU A 6 25.56 -23.40 12.12
C LEU A 6 26.06 -24.34 13.25
N ASN A 7 26.32 -23.81 14.43
CA ASN A 7 26.65 -24.65 15.57
C ASN A 7 25.36 -25.27 16.13
N THR A 8 25.02 -26.46 15.68
CA THR A 8 23.77 -27.17 16.02
C THR A 8 23.68 -27.66 17.45
N ARG A 9 24.79 -27.62 18.22
CA ARG A 9 24.86 -28.18 19.59
C ARG A 9 24.02 -27.41 20.61
N ASN A 10 23.66 -26.16 20.32
CA ASN A 10 22.96 -25.27 21.24
C ASN A 10 21.47 -25.13 20.99
N TYR A 11 20.90 -25.87 20.03
CA TYR A 11 19.51 -25.73 19.62
C TYR A 11 18.75 -27.03 19.81
N SER A 12 17.51 -26.94 20.28
CA SER A 12 16.58 -28.06 20.31
C SER A 12 16.19 -28.46 18.87
N GLN A 13 15.65 -29.66 18.69
CA GLN A 13 15.18 -30.11 17.36
C GLN A 13 14.11 -29.19 16.78
N LYS A 14 13.19 -28.65 17.61
CA LYS A 14 12.17 -27.69 17.17
C LYS A 14 12.78 -26.39 16.65
N GLU A 15 13.78 -25.85 17.34
CA GLU A 15 14.48 -24.66 16.91
C GLU A 15 15.28 -24.89 15.63
N LEU A 16 15.95 -26.03 15.48
CA LEU A 16 16.66 -26.38 14.26
C LEU A 16 15.70 -26.50 13.07
N VAL A 17 14.54 -27.11 13.27
CA VAL A 17 13.50 -27.17 12.25
C VAL A 17 13.02 -25.79 11.88
N ALA A 18 12.73 -24.90 12.85
CA ALA A 18 12.34 -23.52 12.57
C ALA A 18 13.41 -22.77 11.76
N ILE A 19 14.68 -22.89 12.14
CA ILE A 19 15.79 -22.24 11.44
C ILE A 19 15.90 -22.74 9.99
N LEU A 20 15.78 -24.05 9.76
CA LEU A 20 15.89 -24.64 8.42
C LEU A 20 14.71 -24.22 7.53
N GLU A 21 13.50 -24.23 8.06
CA GLU A 21 12.31 -23.81 7.35
C GLU A 21 12.35 -22.31 7.03
N MET A 22 12.72 -21.46 7.99
CA MET A 22 12.91 -20.03 7.76
C MET A 22 14.01 -19.75 6.73
N ALA A 23 15.12 -20.47 6.76
CA ALA A 23 16.20 -20.33 5.78
C ALA A 23 15.74 -20.76 4.38
N TYR A 24 14.90 -21.78 4.27
CA TYR A 24 14.31 -22.22 3.01
C TYR A 24 13.38 -21.15 2.44
N GLU A 25 12.44 -20.65 3.24
CA GLU A 25 11.49 -19.62 2.82
C GLU A 25 12.19 -18.32 2.44
N TRP A 26 13.20 -17.90 3.23
CA TRP A 26 14.02 -16.74 2.92
C TRP A 26 14.75 -16.87 1.58
N LEU A 27 15.41 -18.01 1.33
CA LEU A 27 16.13 -18.24 0.10
C LEU A 27 15.18 -18.32 -1.11
N ASN A 28 14.00 -18.87 -0.90
CA ASN A 28 12.94 -18.92 -1.90
C ASN A 28 12.40 -17.52 -2.21
N PHE A 29 12.18 -16.69 -1.20
CA PHE A 29 11.82 -15.28 -1.37
C PHE A 29 12.90 -14.52 -2.16
N GLU A 30 14.18 -14.62 -1.77
CA GLU A 30 15.28 -13.96 -2.50
C GLU A 30 15.37 -14.41 -3.96
N PHE A 31 15.06 -15.68 -4.23
CA PHE A 31 15.04 -16.20 -5.58
C PHE A 31 14.01 -15.49 -6.46
N TYR A 32 12.80 -15.27 -5.94
CA TYR A 32 11.74 -14.58 -6.68
C TYR A 32 11.95 -13.05 -6.74
N ASP A 33 12.37 -12.45 -5.64
CA ASP A 33 12.53 -10.99 -5.53
C ASP A 33 13.70 -10.49 -6.37
N LYS A 34 14.84 -11.18 -6.30
CA LYS A 34 16.07 -10.75 -6.98
C LYS A 34 16.34 -11.44 -8.33
N ALA A 35 15.38 -12.20 -8.83
CA ALA A 35 15.50 -12.99 -10.07
C ALA A 35 16.83 -13.79 -10.15
N LEU A 36 17.22 -14.40 -9.02
CA LEU A 36 18.49 -15.13 -8.92
C LEU A 36 18.51 -16.34 -9.85
N ASN A 37 19.71 -16.72 -10.34
CA ASN A 37 19.86 -17.86 -11.20
C ASN A 37 19.44 -19.16 -10.50
N ARG A 38 18.46 -19.87 -11.09
CA ARG A 38 17.91 -21.14 -10.57
C ARG A 38 18.99 -22.21 -10.36
N GLU A 39 19.95 -22.31 -11.26
CA GLU A 39 21.01 -23.31 -11.16
C GLU A 39 21.87 -23.16 -9.90
N LYS A 40 22.04 -21.91 -9.42
CA LYS A 40 22.80 -21.63 -8.20
C LYS A 40 21.96 -21.81 -6.93
N ILE A 41 20.65 -21.60 -7.00
CA ILE A 41 19.75 -21.61 -5.84
C ILE A 41 19.17 -22.99 -5.59
N ALA A 42 18.77 -23.73 -6.63
CA ALA A 42 18.15 -25.05 -6.50
C ALA A 42 18.95 -26.05 -5.63
N PRO A 43 20.29 -26.17 -5.79
CA PRO A 43 21.07 -27.06 -4.93
C PRO A 43 21.04 -26.65 -3.44
N ARG A 44 20.96 -25.35 -3.16
CA ARG A 44 20.89 -24.83 -1.79
C ARG A 44 19.53 -25.11 -1.16
N LEU A 45 18.44 -24.90 -1.90
CA LEU A 45 17.08 -25.26 -1.47
C LEU A 45 16.97 -26.76 -1.20
N THR A 46 17.45 -27.60 -2.11
CA THR A 46 17.49 -29.06 -1.94
C THR A 46 18.28 -29.46 -0.70
N LYS A 47 19.44 -28.84 -0.46
CA LYS A 47 20.23 -29.10 0.73
C LYS A 47 19.48 -28.77 2.03
N LEU A 48 18.76 -27.63 2.06
CA LEU A 48 17.95 -27.27 3.23
C LEU A 48 16.82 -28.28 3.48
N LEU A 49 16.13 -28.74 2.42
CA LEU A 49 15.11 -29.77 2.52
C LEU A 49 15.67 -31.10 3.02
N LEU A 50 16.82 -31.54 2.50
CA LEU A 50 17.51 -32.73 2.95
C LEU A 50 17.97 -32.63 4.41
N MET A 51 18.41 -31.46 4.86
CA MET A 51 18.72 -31.22 6.27
C MET A 51 17.46 -31.27 7.13
N ARG A 52 16.37 -30.65 6.67
CA ARG A 52 15.07 -30.63 7.36
C ARG A 52 14.50 -32.05 7.52
N SER A 53 14.59 -32.89 6.50
CA SER A 53 14.05 -34.27 6.50
C SER A 53 14.65 -35.18 7.54
N LYS A 54 15.80 -34.82 8.12
CA LYS A 54 16.44 -35.59 9.21
C LYS A 54 15.71 -35.47 10.55
N TYR A 55 14.79 -34.54 10.69
CA TYR A 55 14.06 -34.26 11.92
C TYR A 55 12.60 -34.65 11.78
N ALA A 56 12.18 -35.68 12.52
CA ALA A 56 10.78 -36.16 12.55
C ALA A 56 9.93 -35.30 13.54
N VAL A 57 10.01 -33.96 13.39
CA VAL A 57 9.30 -32.99 14.22
C VAL A 57 8.37 -32.17 13.31
N PRO A 58 7.09 -31.97 13.70
CA PRO A 58 6.19 -31.06 12.98
C PRO A 58 6.76 -29.66 12.86
N SER A 59 6.39 -28.94 11.80
CA SER A 59 6.78 -27.53 11.64
C SER A 59 6.34 -26.69 12.86
N PRO A 60 7.25 -25.98 13.51
CA PRO A 60 6.91 -25.07 14.59
C PRO A 60 6.43 -23.71 14.06
N LEU A 61 6.55 -23.46 12.75
CA LEU A 61 6.11 -22.19 12.15
C LEU A 61 4.58 -22.15 12.14
N SER A 62 4.05 -21.05 12.70
CA SER A 62 2.62 -20.82 12.67
C SER A 62 2.16 -20.54 11.23
N LYS A 63 1.00 -21.06 10.86
CA LYS A 63 0.36 -20.66 9.60
C LYS A 63 0.03 -19.16 9.66
N PRO A 64 0.17 -18.43 8.56
CA PRO A 64 -0.27 -17.05 8.50
C PRO A 64 -1.72 -16.91 8.98
N ASN A 65 -1.97 -15.94 9.84
CA ASN A 65 -3.32 -15.66 10.28
C ASN A 65 -4.15 -15.20 9.08
N LYS A 66 -5.31 -15.79 8.90
CA LYS A 66 -6.27 -15.28 7.92
C LYS A 66 -6.71 -13.88 8.36
N PRO A 67 -6.87 -12.91 7.44
CA PRO A 67 -7.49 -11.64 7.75
C PRO A 67 -8.84 -11.84 8.44
N LYS A 68 -9.15 -11.03 9.44
CA LYS A 68 -10.43 -11.12 10.18
C LYS A 68 -11.63 -10.74 9.33
N ALA A 69 -11.41 -9.95 8.29
CA ALA A 69 -12.43 -9.53 7.33
C ALA A 69 -11.85 -9.62 5.92
N SER A 70 -12.68 -10.01 4.95
CA SER A 70 -12.37 -9.91 3.53
C SER A 70 -12.73 -8.52 3.01
N PRO A 71 -12.22 -8.09 1.83
CA PRO A 71 -12.55 -6.79 1.25
C PRO A 71 -14.06 -6.54 1.11
N GLU A 72 -14.85 -7.56 0.80
CA GLU A 72 -16.32 -7.49 0.67
C GLU A 72 -17.03 -7.21 2.01
N GLN A 73 -16.37 -7.48 3.12
CA GLN A 73 -16.86 -7.22 4.48
C GLN A 73 -16.36 -5.87 5.03
N GLY A 74 -15.57 -5.15 4.25
CA GLY A 74 -15.09 -3.83 4.57
C GLY A 74 -16.18 -2.75 4.44
N HIS A 75 -15.76 -1.49 4.42
CA HIS A 75 -16.69 -0.38 4.17
C HIS A 75 -17.14 -0.33 2.70
N GLY A 76 -18.27 0.34 2.44
CA GLY A 76 -18.74 0.57 1.06
C GLY A 76 -17.70 1.36 0.25
N SER A 77 -17.56 1.02 -1.03
CA SER A 77 -16.53 1.58 -1.91
C SER A 77 -16.98 2.81 -2.72
N SER A 78 -18.22 3.26 -2.55
CA SER A 78 -18.73 4.46 -3.24
C SER A 78 -19.27 5.48 -2.25
N ARG A 79 -19.14 6.77 -2.59
CA ARG A 79 -19.60 7.86 -1.74
C ARG A 79 -20.13 9.04 -2.56
N LEU A 80 -21.34 9.48 -2.22
CA LEU A 80 -21.89 10.76 -2.66
C LEU A 80 -21.76 11.76 -1.51
N THR A 81 -21.22 12.94 -1.81
CA THR A 81 -21.04 14.03 -0.85
C THR A 81 -21.74 15.28 -1.36
N VAL A 82 -22.56 15.90 -0.50
CA VAL A 82 -23.15 17.21 -0.76
C VAL A 82 -22.68 18.15 0.34
N LYS A 83 -22.04 19.26 -0.06
CA LYS A 83 -21.53 20.28 0.85
C LYS A 83 -22.06 21.65 0.45
N ARG A 84 -22.64 22.38 1.38
CA ARG A 84 -23.01 23.77 1.18
C ARG A 84 -21.92 24.67 1.73
N VAL A 85 -21.42 25.58 0.91
CA VAL A 85 -20.44 26.59 1.29
C VAL A 85 -21.17 27.94 1.28
N GLN A 86 -21.27 28.56 2.44
CA GLN A 86 -21.81 29.92 2.62
C GLN A 86 -20.65 30.90 2.74
N ASN A 87 -20.70 31.97 1.95
CA ASN A 87 -19.68 33.00 1.98
C ASN A 87 -20.35 34.36 2.21
N ASN A 88 -19.92 35.04 3.25
CA ASN A 88 -20.52 36.33 3.66
C ASN A 88 -20.46 37.44 2.60
N ASN A 89 -19.51 37.36 1.67
CA ASN A 89 -19.26 38.37 0.65
C ASN A 89 -19.36 37.89 -0.79
N GLN A 90 -19.72 36.63 -0.99
CA GLN A 90 -19.82 35.98 -2.31
C GLN A 90 -21.01 35.03 -2.36
N GLN A 91 -21.36 34.66 -3.57
CA GLN A 91 -22.47 33.74 -3.81
C GLN A 91 -22.24 32.39 -3.15
N ASN A 92 -23.29 31.88 -2.50
CA ASN A 92 -23.27 30.54 -1.93
C ASN A 92 -23.10 29.49 -3.02
N THR A 93 -22.39 28.42 -2.68
CA THR A 93 -22.07 27.34 -3.61
C THR A 93 -22.42 25.99 -2.99
N THR A 94 -23.05 25.14 -3.76
CA THR A 94 -23.22 23.73 -3.43
C THR A 94 -22.16 22.92 -4.15
N ASN A 95 -21.33 22.21 -3.41
CA ASN A 95 -20.39 21.25 -3.96
C ASN A 95 -21.05 19.88 -3.94
N LEU A 96 -21.07 19.22 -5.08
CA LEU A 96 -21.53 17.86 -5.27
C LEU A 96 -20.34 17.02 -5.69
N ALA A 97 -19.99 16.00 -4.90
CA ALA A 97 -18.88 15.11 -5.21
C ALA A 97 -19.31 13.66 -5.17
N TYR A 98 -18.82 12.88 -6.13
CA TYR A 98 -19.07 11.46 -6.25
C TYR A 98 -17.76 10.70 -6.47
N ARG A 99 -17.50 9.69 -5.62
CA ARG A 99 -16.40 8.72 -5.78
C ARG A 99 -16.99 7.36 -6.06
N LEU A 100 -16.57 6.74 -7.13
CA LEU A 100 -17.10 5.44 -7.54
C LEU A 100 -16.51 4.29 -6.73
N ALA A 101 -15.18 4.27 -6.58
CA ALA A 101 -14.48 3.27 -5.79
C ALA A 101 -13.36 3.95 -5.00
N TYR A 102 -13.36 3.76 -3.70
CA TYR A 102 -12.34 4.36 -2.84
C TYR A 102 -12.07 3.56 -1.56
N HIS A 103 -10.84 3.67 -1.10
CA HIS A 103 -10.40 3.37 0.25
C HIS A 103 -9.37 4.44 0.63
N ASP A 104 -9.60 5.15 1.72
CA ASP A 104 -8.75 6.22 2.22
C ASP A 104 -7.89 5.70 3.38
N LEU A 105 -6.70 6.27 3.58
CA LEU A 105 -5.81 5.91 4.70
C LEU A 105 -6.46 6.10 6.08
N LEU A 106 -7.47 6.95 6.19
CA LEU A 106 -8.21 7.22 7.43
C LEU A 106 -9.48 6.38 7.58
N ASP A 107 -9.83 5.57 6.58
CA ASP A 107 -10.96 4.66 6.65
C ASP A 107 -10.64 3.44 7.53
N ARG A 108 -11.68 2.69 7.92
CA ARG A 108 -11.49 1.46 8.68
C ARG A 108 -10.66 0.47 7.88
N PRO A 109 -9.52 -0.02 8.41
CA PRO A 109 -8.60 -0.88 7.66
C PRO A 109 -9.13 -2.31 7.48
N ALA A 110 -10.27 -2.67 8.05
CA ALA A 110 -10.83 -4.02 7.97
C ALA A 110 -11.11 -4.41 6.51
N GLY A 111 -10.47 -5.48 6.04
CA GLY A 111 -10.58 -5.96 4.67
C GLY A 111 -9.63 -5.30 3.67
N PHE A 112 -8.85 -4.31 4.07
CA PHE A 112 -7.92 -3.58 3.21
C PHE A 112 -6.47 -3.74 3.67
N ILE A 113 -5.53 -3.46 2.76
CA ILE A 113 -4.10 -3.50 3.07
C ILE A 113 -3.74 -2.22 3.85
N PRO A 114 -3.21 -2.32 5.07
CA PRO A 114 -2.78 -1.15 5.83
C PRO A 114 -1.73 -0.32 5.07
N GLY A 115 -1.92 1.00 5.03
CA GLY A 115 -1.04 1.90 4.30
C GLY A 115 -1.34 2.03 2.81
N ALA A 116 -2.37 1.34 2.30
CA ALA A 116 -2.84 1.50 0.93
C ALA A 116 -4.01 2.49 0.88
N GLN A 117 -3.99 3.34 -0.14
CA GLN A 117 -5.10 4.21 -0.52
C GLN A 117 -5.38 4.03 -2.00
N ILE A 118 -6.65 4.02 -2.37
CA ILE A 118 -7.05 3.98 -3.77
C ILE A 118 -8.37 4.72 -3.96
N SER A 119 -8.44 5.54 -5.00
CA SER A 119 -9.67 6.17 -5.44
C SER A 119 -9.75 6.14 -6.97
N PHE A 120 -10.88 5.71 -7.48
CA PHE A 120 -11.21 5.76 -8.90
C PHE A 120 -12.43 6.64 -9.15
N PHE A 121 -12.40 7.43 -10.22
CA PHE A 121 -13.50 8.27 -10.66
C PHE A 121 -14.03 9.17 -9.54
N ASP A 122 -13.15 10.04 -9.01
CA ASP A 122 -13.54 11.08 -8.07
C ASP A 122 -13.90 12.34 -8.87
N LEU A 123 -15.18 12.65 -8.94
CA LEU A 123 -15.72 13.82 -9.64
C LEU A 123 -16.33 14.78 -8.64
N ALA A 124 -15.96 16.04 -8.72
CA ALA A 124 -16.62 17.10 -7.96
C ALA A 124 -17.02 18.28 -8.86
N ALA A 125 -18.21 18.82 -8.62
CA ALA A 125 -18.73 19.98 -9.29
C ALA A 125 -19.24 21.00 -8.28
N ASN A 126 -19.04 22.27 -8.57
CA ASN A 126 -19.55 23.40 -7.82
C ASN A 126 -20.75 23.98 -8.56
N LEU A 127 -21.88 24.03 -7.89
CA LEU A 127 -23.12 24.62 -8.34
C LEU A 127 -23.32 25.95 -7.61
N SER A 128 -23.21 27.06 -8.31
CA SER A 128 -23.41 28.41 -7.73
C SER A 128 -24.87 28.81 -7.83
N ASP A 129 -25.38 29.50 -6.83
CA ASP A 129 -26.74 30.09 -6.85
C ASP A 129 -26.93 31.12 -7.96
N SER A 130 -25.83 31.66 -8.52
CA SER A 130 -25.87 32.54 -9.69
C SER A 130 -26.04 31.82 -11.05
N GLY A 131 -26.16 30.49 -11.03
CA GLY A 131 -26.27 29.68 -12.24
C GLY A 131 -24.96 29.26 -12.88
N ASN A 132 -23.82 29.75 -12.40
CA ASN A 132 -22.50 29.35 -12.90
C ASN A 132 -22.03 28.03 -12.25
N SER A 133 -22.27 26.93 -12.97
CA SER A 133 -21.82 25.59 -12.54
C SER A 133 -20.50 25.25 -13.21
N GLN A 134 -19.61 24.60 -12.47
CA GLN A 134 -18.31 24.19 -13.01
C GLN A 134 -17.77 22.91 -12.34
N ILE A 135 -17.10 22.11 -13.15
CA ILE A 135 -16.34 20.97 -12.62
C ILE A 135 -15.15 21.50 -11.83
N GLU A 136 -15.00 21.09 -10.60
CA GLU A 136 -13.89 21.43 -9.73
C GLU A 136 -12.71 20.51 -9.99
N HIS A 137 -12.95 19.21 -9.96
CA HIS A 137 -11.96 18.20 -10.32
C HIS A 137 -12.62 16.94 -10.89
N PHE A 138 -11.82 16.21 -11.63
CA PHE A 138 -12.10 14.85 -12.06
C PHE A 138 -10.80 14.04 -11.96
N TYR A 139 -10.69 13.18 -10.96
CA TYR A 139 -9.55 12.28 -10.82
C TYR A 139 -9.94 10.90 -11.33
N LEU A 140 -9.23 10.46 -12.36
CA LEU A 140 -9.40 9.12 -12.92
C LEU A 140 -8.83 8.08 -11.96
N LEU A 141 -7.67 8.37 -11.39
CA LEU A 141 -6.95 7.52 -10.44
C LEU A 141 -6.23 8.38 -9.41
N ASP A 142 -6.35 8.00 -8.14
CA ASP A 142 -5.51 8.45 -7.03
C ASP A 142 -5.18 7.23 -6.19
N ALA A 143 -3.94 6.76 -6.29
CA ALA A 143 -3.48 5.56 -5.59
C ALA A 143 -2.18 5.84 -4.84
N MET A 144 -2.06 5.25 -3.66
CA MET A 144 -0.88 5.35 -2.81
C MET A 144 -0.65 4.02 -2.10
N SER A 145 0.61 3.65 -1.96
CA SER A 145 1.04 2.51 -1.16
C SER A 145 2.18 2.93 -0.24
N LEU A 146 1.89 2.98 1.04
CA LEU A 146 2.87 3.26 2.09
C LEU A 146 3.32 1.94 2.72
N ALA A 147 4.40 1.38 2.20
CA ALA A 147 5.01 0.16 2.69
C ALA A 147 6.16 0.51 3.64
N PRO A 148 5.97 0.35 4.97
CA PRO A 148 7.01 0.71 5.93
C PRO A 148 8.29 -0.07 5.73
N ASP A 149 9.39 0.65 5.70
CA ASP A 149 10.73 0.07 5.68
C ASP A 149 11.00 -0.67 7.00
N ASN A 150 11.60 -1.82 6.91
CA ASN A 150 11.98 -2.62 8.08
C ASN A 150 13.32 -3.33 7.85
N ARG A 151 13.84 -4.00 8.89
CA ARG A 151 15.15 -4.67 8.83
C ARG A 151 15.21 -5.86 7.87
N VAL A 152 14.06 -6.37 7.42
CA VAL A 152 13.94 -7.56 6.57
C VAL A 152 13.67 -7.17 5.14
N PHE A 153 12.76 -6.21 4.94
CA PHE A 153 12.31 -5.76 3.61
C PHE A 153 12.70 -4.31 3.39
N ASP A 154 13.47 -4.06 2.34
CA ASP A 154 13.76 -2.71 1.82
C ASP A 154 12.58 -2.23 0.98
N SER A 155 11.47 -1.90 1.67
CA SER A 155 10.22 -1.53 1.03
C SER A 155 10.25 -0.10 0.50
N TRP A 156 9.61 0.12 -0.65
CA TRP A 156 9.42 1.43 -1.24
C TRP A 156 7.96 1.82 -1.19
N SER A 157 7.74 3.08 -0.85
CA SER A 157 6.43 3.71 -0.87
C SER A 157 6.28 4.53 -2.13
N TRP A 158 5.07 4.58 -2.68
CA TRP A 158 4.81 5.29 -3.92
C TRP A 158 3.39 5.86 -3.94
N ASN A 159 3.19 6.86 -4.79
CA ASN A 159 1.86 7.35 -5.13
C ASN A 159 1.78 7.70 -6.63
N ILE A 160 0.57 7.65 -7.15
CA ILE A 160 0.21 8.12 -8.49
C ILE A 160 -1.15 8.79 -8.43
N LYS A 161 -1.26 9.94 -9.11
CA LYS A 161 -2.53 10.64 -9.26
C LYS A 161 -2.63 11.21 -10.66
N MET A 162 -3.78 11.00 -11.32
CA MET A 162 -4.04 11.53 -12.65
C MET A 162 -5.46 12.02 -12.77
N GLY A 163 -5.63 13.08 -13.54
CA GLY A 163 -6.95 13.65 -13.77
C GLY A 163 -6.92 15.10 -14.22
N PHE A 164 -7.99 15.80 -13.87
CA PHE A 164 -8.21 17.19 -14.15
C PHE A 164 -8.50 17.92 -12.84
N ASP A 165 -7.91 19.10 -12.64
CA ASP A 165 -8.26 19.99 -11.54
C ASP A 165 -8.35 21.46 -11.99
N ARG A 166 -9.03 22.26 -11.20
CA ARG A 166 -9.03 23.73 -11.32
C ARG A 166 -8.17 24.32 -10.24
N GLN A 167 -7.06 24.93 -10.63
CA GLN A 167 -6.21 25.65 -9.70
C GLN A 167 -6.67 27.09 -9.53
N PRO A 168 -6.66 27.63 -8.29
CA PRO A 168 -6.83 29.05 -8.07
C PRO A 168 -5.66 29.80 -8.70
N SER A 169 -5.95 30.69 -9.66
CA SER A 169 -5.01 31.65 -10.21
C SER A 169 -5.46 33.06 -9.83
N PRO A 170 -4.56 34.02 -9.63
CA PRO A 170 -4.93 35.39 -9.24
C PRO A 170 -5.97 36.04 -10.16
N ASN A 171 -5.96 35.73 -11.45
CA ASN A 171 -6.81 36.37 -12.45
C ASN A 171 -7.88 35.47 -13.06
N LYS A 172 -7.77 34.15 -12.94
CA LYS A 172 -8.73 33.19 -13.50
C LYS A 172 -8.50 31.79 -12.97
N ARG A 173 -9.56 31.06 -12.64
CA ARG A 173 -9.44 29.62 -12.39
C ARG A 173 -9.19 28.90 -13.71
N SER A 174 -7.99 28.40 -13.89
CA SER A 174 -7.60 27.65 -15.07
C SER A 174 -7.70 26.14 -14.75
N GLY A 175 -8.33 25.40 -15.63
CA GLY A 175 -8.37 23.95 -15.55
C GLY A 175 -7.17 23.35 -16.26
N ARG A 176 -6.61 22.28 -15.69
CA ARG A 176 -5.50 21.54 -16.31
C ARG A 176 -5.66 20.04 -16.12
N PHE A 177 -5.18 19.29 -17.08
CA PHE A 177 -4.91 17.87 -16.92
C PHE A 177 -3.51 17.67 -16.36
N PHE A 178 -3.37 16.67 -15.51
CA PHE A 178 -2.08 16.35 -14.91
C PHE A 178 -1.94 14.86 -14.65
N THR A 179 -0.69 14.42 -14.56
CA THR A 179 -0.28 13.15 -13.98
C THR A 179 0.85 13.44 -13.01
N LYS A 180 0.66 13.06 -11.75
CA LYS A 180 1.65 13.20 -10.68
C LYS A 180 2.05 11.83 -10.19
N GLY A 181 3.30 11.68 -9.83
CA GLY A 181 3.80 10.48 -9.20
C GLY A 181 4.83 10.82 -8.16
N GLY A 182 5.08 9.87 -7.28
CA GLY A 182 6.12 10.01 -6.29
C GLY A 182 6.53 8.66 -5.74
N TYR A 183 7.77 8.61 -5.25
CA TYR A 183 8.29 7.44 -4.55
C TYR A 183 9.21 7.87 -3.42
N GLY A 184 9.38 6.99 -2.44
CA GLY A 184 10.19 7.26 -1.27
C GLY A 184 10.08 6.18 -0.21
N LYS A 185 10.19 6.58 1.04
CA LYS A 185 10.20 5.67 2.19
C LYS A 185 9.12 6.04 3.19
N SER A 186 8.60 5.02 3.86
CA SER A 186 7.75 5.19 5.02
C SER A 186 8.27 4.38 6.20
N TYR A 187 7.98 4.83 7.42
CA TYR A 187 8.49 4.28 8.66
C TYR A 187 7.37 4.23 9.71
N GLY A 188 7.43 3.24 10.58
CA GLY A 188 6.45 3.07 11.66
C GLY A 188 5.45 1.96 11.38
N ASN A 189 4.27 2.05 11.99
CA ASN A 189 3.23 1.03 11.87
C ASN A 189 1.98 1.65 11.23
N PRO A 190 1.55 1.18 10.04
CA PRO A 190 0.37 1.72 9.35
C PRO A 190 -0.94 1.60 10.15
N ASN A 191 -1.01 0.69 11.13
CA ASN A 191 -2.19 0.52 11.98
C ASN A 191 -2.21 1.46 13.21
N SER A 192 -1.16 2.28 13.40
CA SER A 192 -1.08 3.22 14.53
C SER A 192 -0.50 4.56 14.10
N ALA A 193 0.79 4.72 14.21
CA ALA A 193 1.48 5.95 13.79
C ALA A 193 2.60 5.59 12.82
N HIS A 194 2.56 6.20 11.64
CA HIS A 194 3.65 6.11 10.68
C HIS A 194 3.87 7.45 9.97
N GLY A 195 5.09 7.66 9.51
CA GLY A 195 5.48 8.81 8.72
C GLY A 195 6.06 8.39 7.39
N TYR A 196 6.03 9.28 6.40
CA TYR A 196 6.61 9.04 5.09
C TYR A 196 7.24 10.29 4.47
N ILE A 197 8.19 10.06 3.58
CA ILE A 197 8.81 11.08 2.74
C ILE A 197 8.79 10.56 1.30
N LEU A 198 8.11 11.29 0.41
CA LEU A 198 8.06 10.98 -1.02
C LEU A 198 8.60 12.14 -1.83
N GLY A 199 9.56 11.87 -2.72
CA GLY A 199 9.92 12.78 -3.80
C GLY A 199 8.83 12.74 -4.87
N GLN A 200 8.33 13.90 -5.32
CA GLN A 200 7.23 13.99 -6.28
C GLN A 200 7.71 14.57 -7.62
N PHE A 201 7.06 14.13 -8.70
CA PHE A 201 7.20 14.67 -10.05
C PHE A 201 5.82 14.84 -10.68
N GLU A 202 5.73 15.81 -11.60
CA GLU A 202 4.52 16.13 -12.36
C GLU A 202 4.81 16.29 -13.84
#